data_15caf717214ff63c2d722de8523db909
#
_entry.id   15caf717214ff63c2d722de8523db909
#
_cell.length_a   1.000
_cell.length_b   1.000
_cell.length_c   1.000
_cell.angle_alpha   90.00
_cell.angle_beta   90.00
_cell.angle_gamma   90.00
#
_symmetry.space_group_name_H-M   'P 1'
#
loop_
_entity.id
_entity.type
_entity.pdbx_description
1 polymer ?
#
loop_
_entity_poly.entity_id
_entity_poly.type
_entity_poly.pdbx_seq_one_letter_code
_entity_poly.pdbx_strand_id
1 'polypeptide(L)'
;VIFDPPEVIGHRGAGRGVVDGAEENTLASFAAAVAAGAAWVEVDVRRSADDELLVHHDAALPDGRVIVDLPASAAREAGLVTLEEVLDAVPEHIGIDVDVKTVMEDAVDAPSRRTTTLLMPHLKRESRRRRLFVCSFDPAALLAVHEADRAIATAWMPFVRSPLDQAVAGAAGMGCAAVAIDARSFGLSTDEPRPGRRAVARTVDVAHRAGLEVVCWCPGPADSARFSDAGVDALVVDDVPGVLAALKER
;
A
#
# COMPACT_ATOMS: atom_id res chain seq x y z
N VAL A 1 -1.35 15.00 -8.18
CA VAL A 1 -2.31 14.76 -7.08
C VAL A 1 -2.86 13.36 -7.29
N ILE A 2 -2.69 12.49 -6.29
CA ILE A 2 -3.17 11.10 -6.30
C ILE A 2 -4.59 11.05 -5.73
N PHE A 3 -4.82 11.77 -4.62
CA PHE A 3 -6.02 11.66 -3.81
C PHE A 3 -6.94 12.88 -3.92
N ASP A 4 -8.22 12.66 -3.62
CA ASP A 4 -9.23 13.68 -3.33
C ASP A 4 -9.53 13.60 -1.82
N PRO A 5 -8.72 14.29 -0.99
CA PRO A 5 -8.58 13.98 0.44
C PRO A 5 -9.78 14.39 1.30
N PRO A 6 -10.03 13.63 2.39
CA PRO A 6 -9.34 12.39 2.78
C PRO A 6 -9.96 11.16 2.11
N GLU A 7 -9.15 10.28 1.52
CA GLU A 7 -9.64 9.03 0.94
C GLU A 7 -9.33 7.81 1.83
N VAL A 8 -10.22 6.81 1.80
CA VAL A 8 -10.08 5.56 2.54
C VAL A 8 -9.68 4.44 1.59
N ILE A 9 -8.59 3.76 1.91
CA ILE A 9 -8.01 2.64 1.21
C ILE A 9 -8.22 1.38 2.06
N GLY A 10 -8.87 0.36 1.54
CA GLY A 10 -9.04 -0.92 2.23
C GLY A 10 -7.72 -1.71 2.20
N HIS A 11 -7.09 -1.90 3.37
CA HIS A 11 -5.83 -2.61 3.56
C HIS A 11 -6.00 -4.09 3.26
N ARG A 12 -5.34 -4.64 2.26
CA ARG A 12 -5.50 -6.03 1.78
C ARG A 12 -6.96 -6.39 1.44
N GLY A 13 -7.71 -5.37 1.04
CA GLY A 13 -9.17 -5.44 0.89
C GLY A 13 -9.91 -4.92 2.12
N ALA A 14 -10.69 -5.76 2.80
CA ALA A 14 -11.52 -5.36 3.95
C ALA A 14 -10.74 -5.15 5.26
N GLY A 15 -9.47 -5.57 5.32
CA GLY A 15 -8.60 -5.50 6.50
C GLY A 15 -7.75 -6.75 6.66
N ARG A 16 -6.81 -6.71 7.60
CA ARG A 16 -5.89 -7.82 7.89
C ARG A 16 -6.62 -9.04 8.47
N GLY A 17 -6.14 -10.24 8.10
CA GLY A 17 -6.67 -11.52 8.57
C GLY A 17 -8.02 -11.82 7.95
N VAL A 18 -8.98 -12.21 8.77
CA VAL A 18 -10.35 -12.52 8.33
C VAL A 18 -11.30 -11.47 8.86
N VAL A 19 -11.92 -10.72 7.96
CA VAL A 19 -12.94 -9.69 8.27
C VAL A 19 -14.28 -10.16 7.68
N ASP A 20 -15.30 -10.32 8.51
CA ASP A 20 -16.64 -10.78 8.12
C ASP A 20 -16.65 -12.03 7.22
N GLY A 21 -15.72 -12.95 7.48
CA GLY A 21 -15.58 -14.21 6.75
C GLY A 21 -14.79 -14.12 5.45
N ALA A 22 -14.29 -12.95 5.06
CA ALA A 22 -13.39 -12.76 3.93
C ALA A 22 -11.93 -12.69 4.42
N GLU A 23 -11.09 -13.57 3.90
CA GLU A 23 -9.65 -13.57 4.18
C GLU A 23 -8.96 -12.44 3.42
N GLU A 24 -7.95 -11.79 4.04
CA GLU A 24 -7.15 -10.74 3.41
C GLU A 24 -6.57 -11.17 2.06
N ASN A 25 -6.36 -10.21 1.17
CA ASN A 25 -5.75 -10.45 -0.14
C ASN A 25 -6.52 -11.48 -1.01
N THR A 26 -7.84 -11.59 -0.84
CA THR A 26 -8.73 -12.41 -1.68
C THR A 26 -9.74 -11.55 -2.43
N LEU A 27 -10.29 -12.09 -3.53
CA LEU A 27 -11.35 -11.39 -4.29
C LEU A 27 -12.55 -11.04 -3.41
N ALA A 28 -12.89 -11.90 -2.44
CA ALA A 28 -13.96 -11.64 -1.48
C ALA A 28 -13.65 -10.44 -0.59
N SER A 29 -12.40 -10.32 -0.10
CA SER A 29 -11.97 -9.18 0.73
C SER A 29 -12.00 -7.87 -0.05
N PHE A 30 -11.51 -7.85 -1.29
CA PHE A 30 -11.57 -6.65 -2.13
C PHE A 30 -13.03 -6.25 -2.44
N ALA A 31 -13.89 -7.21 -2.77
CA ALA A 31 -15.31 -6.95 -2.99
C ALA A 31 -15.99 -6.39 -1.73
N ALA A 32 -15.66 -6.91 -0.54
CA ALA A 32 -16.18 -6.41 0.73
C ALA A 32 -15.74 -4.97 1.02
N ALA A 33 -14.46 -4.63 0.78
CA ALA A 33 -13.97 -3.25 0.93
C ALA A 33 -14.72 -2.27 0.01
N VAL A 34 -14.90 -2.64 -1.26
CA VAL A 34 -15.65 -1.85 -2.24
C VAL A 34 -17.11 -1.68 -1.80
N ALA A 35 -17.76 -2.75 -1.35
CA ALA A 35 -19.14 -2.70 -0.85
C ALA A 35 -19.29 -1.85 0.41
N ALA A 36 -18.24 -1.79 1.26
CA ALA A 36 -18.19 -0.93 2.43
C ALA A 36 -17.97 0.56 2.09
N GLY A 37 -17.61 0.88 0.84
CA GLY A 37 -17.44 2.26 0.35
C GLY A 37 -15.99 2.75 0.33
N ALA A 38 -15.01 1.86 0.35
CA ALA A 38 -13.62 2.24 0.13
C ALA A 38 -13.46 2.86 -1.27
N ALA A 39 -12.72 3.98 -1.35
CA ALA A 39 -12.39 4.63 -2.63
C ALA A 39 -11.23 3.91 -3.35
N TRP A 40 -10.45 3.15 -2.61
CA TRP A 40 -9.28 2.41 -3.05
C TRP A 40 -9.20 1.07 -2.34
N VAL A 41 -8.46 0.12 -2.93
CA VAL A 41 -8.00 -1.10 -2.26
C VAL A 41 -6.47 -1.20 -2.36
N GLU A 42 -5.84 -1.67 -1.29
CA GLU A 42 -4.41 -1.96 -1.28
C GLU A 42 -4.22 -3.46 -1.51
N VAL A 43 -3.18 -3.81 -2.30
CA VAL A 43 -2.91 -5.15 -2.82
C VAL A 43 -1.43 -5.47 -2.67
N ASP A 44 -1.10 -6.50 -1.89
CA ASP A 44 0.27 -7.00 -1.72
C ASP A 44 0.70 -7.88 -2.90
N VAL A 45 1.70 -7.47 -3.67
CA VAL A 45 2.13 -8.19 -4.88
C VAL A 45 3.47 -8.89 -4.68
N ARG A 46 3.50 -10.20 -4.92
CA ARG A 46 4.69 -11.06 -4.91
C ARG A 46 4.82 -11.81 -6.22
N ARG A 47 6.01 -12.30 -6.52
CA ARG A 47 6.22 -13.21 -7.67
C ARG A 47 6.41 -14.66 -7.24
N SER A 48 6.00 -15.57 -8.09
CA SER A 48 6.26 -17.02 -8.01
C SER A 48 7.61 -17.43 -8.64
N ALA A 49 7.96 -18.70 -8.56
CA ALA A 49 9.16 -19.27 -9.19
C ALA A 49 9.12 -19.20 -10.72
N ASP A 50 7.93 -19.22 -11.32
CA ASP A 50 7.67 -19.16 -12.76
C ASP A 50 7.20 -17.77 -13.22
N ASP A 51 7.56 -16.71 -12.44
CA ASP A 51 7.39 -15.30 -12.77
C ASP A 51 5.94 -14.81 -12.84
N GLU A 52 4.96 -15.54 -12.28
CA GLU A 52 3.59 -15.08 -12.12
C GLU A 52 3.48 -14.13 -10.93
N LEU A 53 2.66 -13.09 -11.04
CA LEU A 53 2.39 -12.16 -9.97
C LEU A 53 1.19 -12.63 -9.15
N LEU A 54 1.45 -12.93 -7.89
CA LEU A 54 0.49 -13.43 -6.91
C LEU A 54 0.19 -12.38 -5.86
N VAL A 55 -0.98 -12.49 -5.22
CA VAL A 55 -1.41 -11.56 -4.17
C VAL A 55 -1.31 -12.23 -2.81
N HIS A 56 -0.36 -11.77 -1.99
CA HIS A 56 -0.13 -12.26 -0.63
C HIS A 56 0.85 -11.38 0.13
N HIS A 57 0.60 -11.14 1.44
CA HIS A 57 1.45 -10.26 2.25
C HIS A 57 2.79 -10.91 2.61
N ASP A 58 2.77 -12.10 3.20
CA ASP A 58 3.97 -12.73 3.74
C ASP A 58 4.83 -13.38 2.64
N ALA A 59 6.14 -13.54 2.88
CA ALA A 59 7.04 -14.19 1.94
C ALA A 59 6.77 -15.68 1.80
N ALA A 60 6.09 -16.28 2.79
CA ALA A 60 5.78 -17.69 2.85
C ALA A 60 4.30 -17.92 3.15
N LEU A 61 3.79 -19.06 2.70
CA LEU A 61 2.49 -19.60 3.08
C LEU A 61 2.47 -19.99 4.57
N PRO A 62 1.29 -20.15 5.18
CA PRO A 62 1.19 -20.59 6.58
C PRO A 62 1.86 -21.93 6.90
N ASP A 63 2.03 -22.80 5.90
CA ASP A 63 2.74 -24.08 6.01
C ASP A 63 4.27 -23.96 5.89
N GLY A 64 4.80 -22.76 5.72
CA GLY A 64 6.23 -22.44 5.64
C GLY A 64 6.83 -22.51 4.24
N ARG A 65 6.08 -22.89 3.19
CA ARG A 65 6.59 -22.85 1.82
C ARG A 65 6.78 -21.39 1.36
N VAL A 66 7.96 -21.08 0.84
CA VAL A 66 8.30 -19.74 0.39
C VAL A 66 7.74 -19.51 -1.02
N ILE A 67 6.99 -18.43 -1.23
CA ILE A 67 6.22 -18.20 -2.46
C ILE A 67 7.12 -18.09 -3.69
N VAL A 68 8.28 -17.42 -3.58
CA VAL A 68 9.22 -17.28 -4.71
C VAL A 68 9.83 -18.60 -5.19
N ASP A 69 9.77 -19.65 -4.36
CA ASP A 69 10.24 -21.00 -4.69
C ASP A 69 9.12 -21.90 -5.23
N LEU A 70 7.87 -21.43 -5.23
CA LEU A 70 6.71 -22.18 -5.70
C LEU A 70 6.32 -21.79 -7.13
N PRO A 71 5.97 -22.75 -7.99
CA PRO A 71 5.25 -22.41 -9.22
C PRO A 71 3.88 -21.82 -8.85
N ALA A 72 3.36 -20.93 -9.68
CA ALA A 72 2.07 -20.28 -9.46
C ALA A 72 0.93 -21.28 -9.26
N SER A 73 0.95 -22.41 -9.94
CA SER A 73 -0.05 -23.48 -9.78
C SER A 73 -0.14 -23.99 -8.33
N ALA A 74 1.02 -24.22 -7.68
CA ALA A 74 1.05 -24.67 -6.28
C ALA A 74 0.60 -23.59 -5.29
N ALA A 75 0.89 -22.31 -5.57
CA ALA A 75 0.38 -21.20 -4.78
C ALA A 75 -1.15 -21.04 -4.93
N ARG A 76 -1.67 -21.22 -6.13
CA ARG A 76 -3.13 -21.21 -6.40
C ARG A 76 -3.86 -22.37 -5.73
N GLU A 77 -3.27 -23.58 -5.71
CA GLU A 77 -3.80 -24.71 -4.93
C GLU A 77 -3.86 -24.41 -3.42
N ALA A 78 -2.99 -23.54 -2.94
CA ALA A 78 -3.01 -23.04 -1.56
C ALA A 78 -3.99 -21.87 -1.34
N GLY A 79 -4.74 -21.44 -2.37
CA GLY A 79 -5.79 -20.42 -2.28
C GLY A 79 -5.37 -19.01 -2.70
N LEU A 80 -4.12 -18.79 -3.15
CA LEU A 80 -3.71 -17.48 -3.61
C LEU A 80 -4.35 -17.13 -4.96
N VAL A 81 -4.66 -15.85 -5.13
CA VAL A 81 -5.11 -15.29 -6.42
C VAL A 81 -3.95 -14.60 -7.12
N THR A 82 -4.06 -14.44 -8.45
CA THR A 82 -3.11 -13.67 -9.24
C THR A 82 -3.45 -12.18 -9.18
N LEU A 83 -2.45 -11.32 -9.44
CA LEU A 83 -2.71 -9.89 -9.60
C LEU A 83 -3.72 -9.63 -10.72
N GLU A 84 -3.64 -10.36 -11.83
CA GLU A 84 -4.57 -10.17 -12.96
C GLU A 84 -6.01 -10.44 -12.55
N GLU A 85 -6.29 -11.49 -11.79
CA GLU A 85 -7.63 -11.77 -11.27
C GLU A 85 -8.17 -10.64 -10.39
N VAL A 86 -7.31 -10.02 -9.57
CA VAL A 86 -7.70 -8.86 -8.75
C VAL A 86 -7.97 -7.64 -9.63
N LEU A 87 -7.10 -7.34 -10.61
CA LEU A 87 -7.25 -6.21 -11.51
C LEU A 87 -8.52 -6.30 -12.36
N ASP A 88 -8.93 -7.52 -12.72
CA ASP A 88 -10.17 -7.78 -13.45
C ASP A 88 -11.42 -7.70 -12.56
N ALA A 89 -11.30 -8.11 -11.29
CA ALA A 89 -12.44 -8.14 -10.36
C ALA A 89 -12.75 -6.77 -9.73
N VAL A 90 -11.73 -5.94 -9.49
CA VAL A 90 -11.91 -4.62 -8.87
C VAL A 90 -12.43 -3.61 -9.92
N PRO A 91 -13.58 -2.94 -9.68
CA PRO A 91 -14.14 -1.97 -10.63
C PRO A 91 -13.18 -0.83 -10.97
N GLU A 92 -13.19 -0.36 -12.22
CA GLU A 92 -12.25 0.67 -12.72
C GLU A 92 -12.35 2.02 -12.00
N HIS A 93 -13.49 2.34 -11.39
CA HIS A 93 -13.65 3.57 -10.61
C HIS A 93 -13.01 3.51 -9.21
N ILE A 94 -12.60 2.32 -8.78
CA ILE A 94 -11.86 2.10 -7.52
C ILE A 94 -10.36 2.22 -7.81
N GLY A 95 -9.67 3.04 -7.03
CA GLY A 95 -8.22 3.16 -7.11
C GLY A 95 -7.51 1.92 -6.57
N ILE A 96 -6.30 1.68 -7.03
CA ILE A 96 -5.46 0.57 -6.55
C ILE A 96 -4.14 1.11 -6.02
N ASP A 97 -3.85 0.77 -4.77
CA ASP A 97 -2.53 0.88 -4.14
C ASP A 97 -1.81 -0.47 -4.28
N VAL A 98 -0.72 -0.50 -5.02
CA VAL A 98 0.06 -1.72 -5.24
C VAL A 98 1.27 -1.73 -4.33
N ASP A 99 1.24 -2.53 -3.26
CA ASP A 99 2.41 -2.76 -2.40
C ASP A 99 3.33 -3.83 -3.00
N VAL A 100 4.46 -3.39 -3.53
CA VAL A 100 5.45 -4.27 -4.16
C VAL A 100 6.30 -4.93 -3.08
N LYS A 101 6.12 -6.24 -2.91
CA LYS A 101 6.92 -7.08 -2.03
C LYS A 101 8.10 -7.67 -2.81
N THR A 102 9.21 -6.95 -2.86
CA THR A 102 10.43 -7.47 -3.46
C THR A 102 10.92 -8.73 -2.73
N VAL A 103 11.64 -9.55 -3.45
CA VAL A 103 12.23 -10.77 -2.93
C VAL A 103 13.75 -10.68 -2.92
N MET A 104 14.40 -11.48 -2.11
CA MET A 104 15.86 -11.47 -1.98
C MET A 104 16.55 -11.82 -3.30
N GLU A 105 15.92 -12.69 -4.10
CA GLU A 105 16.37 -13.14 -5.41
C GLU A 105 16.40 -12.01 -6.45
N ASP A 106 15.63 -10.95 -6.29
CA ASP A 106 15.68 -9.76 -7.15
C ASP A 106 17.07 -9.12 -7.20
N ALA A 107 17.92 -9.38 -6.18
CA ALA A 107 19.31 -8.90 -6.15
C ALA A 107 20.23 -9.63 -7.16
N VAL A 108 19.93 -10.88 -7.50
CA VAL A 108 20.77 -11.75 -8.31
C VAL A 108 20.12 -12.22 -9.61
N ASP A 109 18.81 -12.13 -9.70
CA ASP A 109 18.07 -12.51 -10.91
C ASP A 109 18.32 -11.54 -12.07
N ALA A 110 18.15 -12.09 -13.28
CA ALA A 110 18.18 -11.27 -14.48
C ALA A 110 17.14 -10.13 -14.37
N PRO A 111 17.45 -8.93 -14.86
CA PRO A 111 16.54 -7.77 -14.73
C PRO A 111 15.12 -8.05 -15.23
N SER A 112 14.94 -8.88 -16.25
CA SER A 112 13.62 -9.25 -16.80
C SER A 112 12.75 -10.08 -15.84
N ARG A 113 13.35 -10.70 -14.82
CA ARG A 113 12.66 -11.54 -13.83
C ARG A 113 12.40 -10.82 -12.50
N ARG A 114 12.91 -9.62 -12.31
CA ARG A 114 12.70 -8.89 -11.07
C ARG A 114 11.23 -8.54 -10.89
N THR A 115 10.75 -8.66 -9.66
CA THR A 115 9.33 -8.43 -9.29
C THR A 115 8.79 -7.13 -9.89
N THR A 116 9.52 -6.02 -9.75
CA THR A 116 9.10 -4.73 -10.32
C THR A 116 9.04 -4.74 -11.84
N THR A 117 9.98 -5.41 -12.52
CA THR A 117 9.99 -5.48 -14.00
C THR A 117 8.79 -6.28 -14.52
N LEU A 118 8.46 -7.39 -13.87
CA LEU A 118 7.27 -8.19 -14.19
C LEU A 118 5.98 -7.41 -13.96
N LEU A 119 5.95 -6.54 -12.96
CA LEU A 119 4.79 -5.72 -12.62
C LEU A 119 4.53 -4.58 -13.63
N MET A 120 5.56 -4.02 -14.28
CA MET A 120 5.46 -2.83 -15.12
C MET A 120 4.41 -2.90 -16.24
N PRO A 121 4.21 -4.01 -16.99
CA PRO A 121 3.15 -4.09 -17.99
C PRO A 121 1.74 -3.89 -17.41
N HIS A 122 1.47 -4.46 -16.23
CA HIS A 122 0.20 -4.31 -15.52
C HIS A 122 0.00 -2.86 -15.06
N LEU A 123 1.01 -2.25 -14.43
CA LEU A 123 0.95 -0.85 -14.00
C LEU A 123 0.66 0.10 -15.15
N LYS A 124 1.36 -0.05 -16.29
CA LYS A 124 1.16 0.78 -17.49
C LYS A 124 -0.22 0.61 -18.11
N ARG A 125 -0.81 -0.58 -18.04
CA ARG A 125 -2.17 -0.84 -18.50
C ARG A 125 -3.17 -0.17 -17.57
N GLU A 126 -3.04 -0.42 -16.26
CA GLU A 126 -3.99 0.03 -15.25
C GLU A 126 -3.99 1.55 -15.07
N SER A 127 -2.84 2.20 -15.09
CA SER A 127 -2.72 3.66 -14.96
C SER A 127 -3.46 4.45 -16.04
N ARG A 128 -3.83 3.81 -17.16
CA ARG A 128 -4.59 4.43 -18.25
C ARG A 128 -6.10 4.40 -18.04
N ARG A 129 -6.58 3.52 -17.14
CA ARG A 129 -8.02 3.28 -16.97
C ARG A 129 -8.53 3.53 -15.56
N ARG A 130 -7.63 3.60 -14.57
CA ARG A 130 -8.00 3.87 -13.16
C ARG A 130 -6.92 4.68 -12.44
N ARG A 131 -7.27 5.22 -11.29
CA ARG A 131 -6.30 5.79 -10.38
C ARG A 131 -5.45 4.65 -9.81
N LEU A 132 -4.13 4.85 -9.77
CA LEU A 132 -3.18 3.85 -9.31
C LEU A 132 -1.94 4.55 -8.75
N PHE A 133 -1.40 4.01 -7.68
CA PHE A 133 -0.04 4.30 -7.24
C PHE A 133 0.64 3.02 -6.75
N VAL A 134 1.95 3.09 -6.62
CA VAL A 134 2.78 1.98 -6.16
C VAL A 134 3.44 2.37 -4.86
N CYS A 135 3.28 1.56 -3.82
CA CYS A 135 4.05 1.70 -2.60
C CYS A 135 5.02 0.53 -2.40
N SER A 136 6.05 0.73 -1.61
CA SER A 136 6.97 -0.32 -1.19
C SER A 136 7.83 0.14 -0.02
N PHE A 137 8.27 -0.81 0.80
CA PHE A 137 9.36 -0.62 1.76
C PHE A 137 10.73 -0.56 1.07
N ASP A 138 10.84 -1.14 -0.13
CA ASP A 138 12.07 -1.16 -0.92
C ASP A 138 12.16 0.09 -1.81
N PRO A 139 13.06 1.04 -1.50
CA PRO A 139 13.24 2.22 -2.34
C PRO A 139 13.75 1.89 -3.74
N ALA A 140 14.45 0.76 -3.95
CA ALA A 140 14.93 0.38 -5.27
C ALA A 140 13.79 -0.02 -6.21
N ALA A 141 12.72 -0.65 -5.68
CA ALA A 141 11.52 -0.94 -6.44
C ALA A 141 10.84 0.34 -6.94
N LEU A 142 10.71 1.35 -6.08
CA LEU A 142 10.10 2.64 -6.44
C LEU A 142 10.93 3.40 -7.47
N LEU A 143 12.25 3.42 -7.33
CA LEU A 143 13.14 4.02 -8.31
C LEU A 143 13.04 3.31 -9.66
N ALA A 144 12.93 1.97 -9.69
CA ALA A 144 12.75 1.20 -10.91
C ALA A 144 11.40 1.52 -11.62
N VAL A 145 10.31 1.68 -10.85
CA VAL A 145 9.02 2.13 -11.40
C VAL A 145 9.15 3.53 -11.99
N HIS A 146 9.73 4.47 -11.23
CA HIS A 146 9.92 5.86 -11.65
C HIS A 146 10.80 5.99 -12.90
N GLU A 147 11.86 5.18 -13.02
CA GLU A 147 12.73 5.13 -14.18
C GLU A 147 12.00 4.58 -15.42
N ALA A 148 11.17 3.54 -15.22
CA ALA A 148 10.43 2.88 -16.29
C ALA A 148 9.22 3.70 -16.80
N ASP A 149 8.55 4.46 -15.92
CA ASP A 149 7.45 5.35 -16.28
C ASP A 149 7.19 6.39 -15.17
N ARG A 150 7.60 7.63 -15.40
CA ARG A 150 7.44 8.74 -14.44
C ARG A 150 5.98 9.19 -14.23
N ALA A 151 5.05 8.74 -15.06
CA ALA A 151 3.64 9.06 -14.90
C ALA A 151 2.97 8.19 -13.83
N ILE A 152 3.58 7.06 -13.45
CA ILE A 152 3.09 6.20 -12.38
C ILE A 152 3.53 6.80 -11.05
N ALA A 153 2.54 7.18 -10.23
CA ALA A 153 2.79 7.72 -8.90
C ALA A 153 3.42 6.65 -7.99
N THR A 154 4.41 7.06 -7.19
CA THR A 154 5.05 6.19 -6.21
C THR A 154 4.95 6.78 -4.81
N ALA A 155 4.82 5.93 -3.80
CA ALA A 155 4.81 6.30 -2.38
C ALA A 155 5.86 5.49 -1.63
N TRP A 156 6.82 6.14 -0.99
CA TRP A 156 7.75 5.39 -0.15
C TRP A 156 7.14 5.08 1.21
N MET A 157 7.25 3.82 1.60
CA MET A 157 6.77 3.29 2.88
C MET A 157 7.98 2.98 3.78
N PRO A 158 8.41 3.90 4.65
CA PRO A 158 9.49 3.64 5.59
C PRO A 158 9.03 2.64 6.65
N PHE A 159 10.00 1.92 7.26
CA PHE A 159 9.69 1.00 8.34
C PHE A 159 8.99 1.69 9.50
N VAL A 160 8.19 0.90 10.22
CA VAL A 160 7.49 1.34 11.44
C VAL A 160 8.46 2.02 12.41
N ARG A 161 8.06 3.19 12.93
CA ARG A 161 8.85 4.03 13.83
C ARG A 161 10.13 4.64 13.21
N SER A 162 10.25 4.64 11.89
CA SER A 162 11.28 5.42 11.22
C SER A 162 11.16 6.90 11.59
N PRO A 163 12.27 7.63 11.72
CA PRO A 163 12.23 9.08 11.96
C PRO A 163 11.50 9.80 10.83
N LEU A 164 10.46 10.59 11.17
CA LEU A 164 9.64 11.30 10.18
C LEU A 164 10.45 12.29 9.34
N ASP A 165 11.49 12.92 9.94
CA ASP A 165 12.38 13.82 9.21
C ASP A 165 13.12 13.08 8.07
N GLN A 166 13.52 11.82 8.27
CA GLN A 166 14.15 11.00 7.25
C GLN A 166 13.11 10.49 6.23
N ALA A 167 11.91 10.11 6.71
CA ALA A 167 10.84 9.60 5.86
C ALA A 167 10.42 10.64 4.80
N VAL A 168 10.10 11.86 5.23
CA VAL A 168 9.68 12.96 4.32
C VAL A 168 10.81 13.37 3.39
N ALA A 169 12.02 13.58 3.94
CA ALA A 169 13.17 13.98 3.13
C ALA A 169 13.57 12.89 2.11
N GLY A 170 13.53 11.62 2.52
CA GLY A 170 13.83 10.48 1.65
C GLY A 170 12.83 10.34 0.50
N ALA A 171 11.53 10.37 0.79
CA ALA A 171 10.49 10.30 -0.24
C ALA A 171 10.64 11.44 -1.27
N ALA A 172 10.83 12.68 -0.80
CA ALA A 172 11.06 13.83 -1.66
C ALA A 172 12.34 13.67 -2.51
N GLY A 173 13.44 13.20 -1.88
CA GLY A 173 14.72 12.98 -2.58
C GLY A 173 14.66 11.89 -3.66
N MET A 174 13.80 10.90 -3.50
CA MET A 174 13.56 9.85 -4.50
C MET A 174 12.58 10.28 -5.61
N GLY A 175 11.95 11.44 -5.50
CA GLY A 175 10.95 11.90 -6.45
C GLY A 175 9.62 11.17 -6.33
N CYS A 176 9.31 10.61 -5.17
CA CYS A 176 7.99 10.03 -4.90
C CYS A 176 6.89 11.09 -4.98
N ALA A 177 5.67 10.67 -5.29
CA ALA A 177 4.48 11.51 -5.23
C ALA A 177 3.87 11.57 -3.82
N ALA A 178 4.11 10.53 -3.01
CA ALA A 178 3.64 10.45 -1.64
C ALA A 178 4.66 9.80 -0.70
N VAL A 179 4.42 9.96 0.61
CA VAL A 179 5.06 9.20 1.67
C VAL A 179 4.01 8.44 2.46
N ALA A 180 4.17 7.12 2.61
CA ALA A 180 3.23 6.26 3.31
C ALA A 180 3.76 5.92 4.71
N ILE A 181 3.18 6.51 5.76
CA ILE A 181 3.71 6.48 7.13
C ILE A 181 2.80 5.66 8.04
N ASP A 182 3.37 4.69 8.77
CA ASP A 182 2.64 3.94 9.80
C ASP A 182 2.11 4.87 10.91
N ALA A 183 0.86 4.68 11.31
CA ALA A 183 0.21 5.48 12.36
C ALA A 183 1.04 5.58 13.64
N ARG A 184 1.74 4.50 14.02
CA ARG A 184 2.62 4.44 15.20
C ARG A 184 3.88 5.30 15.08
N SER A 185 4.31 5.62 13.85
CA SER A 185 5.45 6.51 13.59
C SER A 185 5.14 7.96 13.92
N PHE A 186 3.87 8.37 13.83
CA PHE A 186 3.40 9.67 14.29
C PHE A 186 3.32 9.79 15.81
N GLY A 187 3.34 8.66 16.52
CA GLY A 187 3.42 8.64 17.99
C GLY A 187 2.16 8.99 18.74
N LEU A 188 1.02 8.88 18.11
CA LEU A 188 -0.26 9.12 18.77
C LEU A 188 -0.66 7.99 19.74
N SER A 189 -0.10 6.79 19.55
CA SER A 189 -0.45 5.58 20.31
C SER A 189 0.46 5.27 21.48
N THR A 190 1.42 6.13 21.84
CA THR A 190 2.33 5.87 22.98
C THR A 190 2.29 7.04 23.96
N ASP A 191 1.98 6.76 25.22
CA ASP A 191 1.98 7.70 26.34
C ASP A 191 3.38 8.23 26.71
N GLU A 192 4.43 7.83 25.98
CA GLU A 192 5.77 8.33 26.19
C GLU A 192 6.07 9.57 25.34
N PRO A 193 6.23 10.75 25.97
CA PRO A 193 6.71 11.92 25.25
C PRO A 193 8.16 11.69 24.82
N ARG A 194 8.39 11.59 23.52
CA ARG A 194 9.76 11.53 22.96
C ARG A 194 10.21 12.95 22.60
N PRO A 195 11.36 13.40 23.13
CA PRO A 195 11.93 14.68 22.74
C PRO A 195 12.14 14.78 21.22
N GLY A 196 11.78 15.90 20.62
CA GLY A 196 11.93 16.14 19.18
C GLY A 196 10.79 15.63 18.30
N ARG A 197 9.75 15.05 18.88
CA ARG A 197 8.57 14.60 18.11
C ARG A 197 7.78 15.80 17.58
N ARG A 198 7.49 15.79 16.28
CA ARG A 198 6.70 16.84 15.66
C ARG A 198 5.22 16.46 15.66
N ALA A 199 4.33 17.45 15.72
CA ALA A 199 2.90 17.26 15.53
C ALA A 199 2.61 16.71 14.13
N VAL A 200 1.57 15.87 13.99
CA VAL A 200 1.13 15.31 12.71
C VAL A 200 0.96 16.40 11.66
N ALA A 201 0.19 17.46 11.98
CA ALA A 201 -0.04 18.58 11.07
C ALA A 201 1.26 19.26 10.59
N ARG A 202 2.30 19.31 11.43
CA ARG A 202 3.61 19.85 11.00
C ARG A 202 4.32 18.94 10.01
N THR A 203 4.21 17.62 10.19
CA THR A 203 4.80 16.65 9.25
C THR A 203 4.08 16.74 7.90
N VAL A 204 2.75 16.80 7.91
CA VAL A 204 1.92 16.96 6.72
C VAL A 204 2.25 18.28 6.00
N ASP A 205 2.28 19.43 6.72
CA ASP A 205 2.66 20.73 6.13
C ASP A 205 4.00 20.67 5.40
N VAL A 206 5.02 20.03 6.01
CA VAL A 206 6.35 19.91 5.37
C VAL A 206 6.30 19.00 4.16
N ALA A 207 5.59 17.88 4.23
CA ALA A 207 5.41 16.95 3.10
C ALA A 207 4.72 17.65 1.92
N HIS A 208 3.58 18.32 2.17
CA HIS A 208 2.84 19.06 1.14
C HIS A 208 3.70 20.15 0.49
N ARG A 209 4.47 20.91 1.26
CA ARG A 209 5.39 21.92 0.73
C ARG A 209 6.55 21.32 -0.08
N ALA A 210 6.89 20.05 0.16
CA ALA A 210 7.85 19.29 -0.64
C ALA A 210 7.20 18.65 -1.88
N GLY A 211 5.89 18.84 -2.10
CA GLY A 211 5.13 18.24 -3.21
C GLY A 211 4.74 16.79 -2.98
N LEU A 212 4.78 16.31 -1.72
CA LEU A 212 4.38 14.95 -1.35
C LEU A 212 2.98 14.95 -0.76
N GLU A 213 2.15 14.02 -1.16
CA GLU A 213 0.96 13.63 -0.42
C GLU A 213 1.33 12.69 0.73
N VAL A 214 0.50 12.65 1.79
CA VAL A 214 0.75 11.83 2.99
C VAL A 214 -0.32 10.75 3.10
N VAL A 215 0.13 9.49 3.03
CA VAL A 215 -0.68 8.31 3.32
C VAL A 215 -0.38 7.85 4.74
N CYS A 216 -1.40 7.62 5.56
CA CYS A 216 -1.23 7.01 6.87
C CYS A 216 -1.78 5.58 6.83
N TRP A 217 -0.96 4.58 7.17
CA TRP A 217 -1.41 3.20 7.18
C TRP A 217 -1.59 2.66 8.59
N CYS A 218 -2.61 1.79 8.72
CA CYS A 218 -3.11 1.14 9.92
C CYS A 218 -3.50 2.09 11.08
N PRO A 219 -4.13 3.26 10.84
CA PRO A 219 -4.79 3.95 11.93
C PRO A 219 -6.08 3.23 12.33
N GLY A 220 -6.41 3.25 13.63
CA GLY A 220 -7.76 2.87 14.08
C GLY A 220 -8.80 3.95 13.79
N PRO A 221 -10.12 3.65 13.86
CA PRO A 221 -11.18 4.62 13.59
C PRO A 221 -11.06 5.91 14.41
N ALA A 222 -10.75 5.80 15.71
CA ALA A 222 -10.61 6.96 16.60
C ALA A 222 -9.44 7.90 16.22
N ASP A 223 -8.33 7.33 15.71
CA ASP A 223 -7.17 8.12 15.26
C ASP A 223 -7.36 8.66 13.83
N SER A 224 -8.15 8.00 13.00
CA SER A 224 -8.38 8.36 11.61
C SER A 224 -8.94 9.78 11.46
N ALA A 225 -9.87 10.17 12.34
CA ALA A 225 -10.39 11.53 12.39
C ALA A 225 -9.27 12.56 12.65
N ARG A 226 -8.38 12.28 13.61
CA ARG A 226 -7.25 13.16 13.96
C ARG A 226 -6.22 13.28 12.84
N PHE A 227 -5.94 12.19 12.13
CA PHE A 227 -5.05 12.21 10.97
C PHE A 227 -5.64 13.06 9.84
N SER A 228 -6.91 12.87 9.56
CA SER A 228 -7.61 13.65 8.55
C SER A 228 -7.70 15.13 8.92
N ASP A 229 -7.96 15.50 10.21
CA ASP A 229 -7.93 16.91 10.69
C ASP A 229 -6.54 17.52 10.55
N ALA A 230 -5.50 16.71 10.64
CA ALA A 230 -4.12 17.14 10.42
C ALA A 230 -3.74 17.30 8.94
N GLY A 231 -4.64 16.95 8.00
CA GLY A 231 -4.45 17.10 6.57
C GLY A 231 -3.81 15.89 5.88
N VAL A 232 -3.86 14.69 6.49
CA VAL A 232 -3.43 13.43 5.83
C VAL A 232 -4.35 13.16 4.63
N ASP A 233 -3.77 12.82 3.48
CA ASP A 233 -4.47 12.74 2.20
C ASP A 233 -5.22 11.41 2.01
N ALA A 234 -4.65 10.30 2.53
CA ALA A 234 -5.30 8.99 2.48
C ALA A 234 -4.98 8.13 3.71
N LEU A 235 -5.90 7.22 4.02
CA LEU A 235 -5.83 6.31 5.16
C LEU A 235 -5.98 4.87 4.68
N VAL A 236 -4.92 4.05 4.83
CA VAL A 236 -4.95 2.60 4.57
C VAL A 236 -5.39 1.89 5.86
N VAL A 237 -6.57 1.28 5.87
CA VAL A 237 -7.25 0.88 7.09
C VAL A 237 -7.71 -0.58 7.12
N ASP A 238 -7.71 -1.17 8.32
CA ASP A 238 -8.22 -2.52 8.57
C ASP A 238 -9.74 -2.55 8.89
N ASP A 239 -10.36 -1.40 9.10
CA ASP A 239 -11.79 -1.25 9.40
C ASP A 239 -12.40 -0.13 8.53
N VAL A 240 -12.72 -0.46 7.29
CA VAL A 240 -13.28 0.49 6.33
C VAL A 240 -14.58 1.12 6.83
N PRO A 241 -15.60 0.34 7.30
CA PRO A 241 -16.84 0.93 7.79
C PRO A 241 -16.65 1.85 8.98
N GLY A 242 -15.84 1.42 9.98
CA GLY A 242 -15.60 2.20 11.20
C GLY A 242 -14.89 3.52 10.92
N VAL A 243 -13.89 3.51 10.02
CA VAL A 243 -13.19 4.74 9.63
C VAL A 243 -14.10 5.68 8.84
N LEU A 244 -14.87 5.17 7.88
CA LEU A 244 -15.82 5.99 7.13
C LEU A 244 -16.90 6.61 8.04
N ALA A 245 -17.35 5.90 9.08
CA ALA A 245 -18.27 6.44 10.08
C ALA A 245 -17.60 7.57 10.88
N ALA A 246 -16.39 7.34 11.41
CA ALA A 246 -15.63 8.33 12.17
C ALA A 246 -15.33 9.62 11.37
N LEU A 247 -15.13 9.50 10.05
CA LEU A 247 -14.91 10.66 9.17
C LEU A 247 -16.19 11.44 8.86
N LYS A 248 -17.38 10.85 8.97
CA LYS A 248 -18.68 11.49 8.72
C LYS A 248 -19.24 12.24 9.94
N GLU A 249 -18.79 11.89 11.14
CA GLU A 249 -19.27 12.48 12.40
C GLU A 249 -18.62 13.86 12.72
N ARG A 250 -18.01 14.51 11.75
CA ARG A 250 -17.26 15.78 11.87
C ARG A 250 -18.10 16.99 11.57
#